data_f2d831aef6ce9c0bc583841b2490811d
#
_entry.id   f2d831aef6ce9c0bc583841b2490811d
#
_cell.length_a   1.000
_cell.length_b   1.000
_cell.length_c   1.000
_cell.angle_alpha   90.00
_cell.angle_beta   90.00
_cell.angle_gamma   90.00
#
_symmetry.space_group_name_H-M   'P 1'
#
loop_
_entity.id
_entity.type
_entity.pdbx_description
1 polymer ?
#
loop_
_entity_poly.entity_id
_entity_poly.type
_entity_poly.pdbx_seq_one_letter_code
_entity_poly.pdbx_strand_id
1 'polypeptide(L)'
;MKRLFTLLIAAAILSFAGCEYFENSDTLNISSFEVNLSGLPTLPSSLTYVGWFDGDDIPATYLFDKDADANGNIFYSNDQTPLKILDSAQIFYITIESKADIGSPNFRPSSRIILQGRFTKGAANLWISENADKYSIARAKYSLDTPTDNPAANDFSGLWFVDSLDAGTPAAGLDLPVLYGGWIYEGWIQVNGNYLSTGRFSNPAAADLFSGFSGASAGYPFPGEDFLNNAPSGFTFPLDLRGAKVLISLERRSGDLTGTAPNIILYSADIPANAVNKKSYDLNFTNNTLPHGYAVIKVDLLE
;
A
#
# COMPACT_ATOMS: atom_id res chain seq x y z
N MET A 1 -86.27 -1.46 -43.01
CA MET A 1 -84.88 -1.09 -43.32
C MET A 1 -84.14 -0.95 -42.04
N LYS A 2 -83.56 -2.01 -41.56
CA LYS A 2 -82.63 -1.98 -40.38
C LYS A 2 -81.45 -2.80 -40.81
N ARG A 3 -80.31 -2.13 -41.00
CA ARG A 3 -79.01 -2.75 -41.30
C ARG A 3 -78.42 -3.23 -40.01
N LEU A 4 -78.26 -4.52 -39.87
CA LEU A 4 -77.58 -5.17 -38.81
C LEU A 4 -76.07 -5.02 -39.04
N PHE A 5 -75.42 -4.28 -38.18
CA PHE A 5 -73.97 -4.19 -38.18
C PHE A 5 -73.42 -5.35 -37.37
N THR A 6 -72.97 -6.36 -38.07
CA THR A 6 -72.26 -7.48 -37.42
C THR A 6 -70.83 -7.03 -37.09
N LEU A 7 -70.55 -6.76 -35.82
CA LEU A 7 -69.25 -6.47 -35.36
C LEU A 7 -68.42 -7.78 -35.24
N LEU A 8 -67.57 -8.00 -36.21
CA LEU A 8 -66.56 -9.07 -36.11
C LEU A 8 -65.55 -8.65 -35.12
N ILE A 9 -65.62 -9.20 -33.89
CA ILE A 9 -64.53 -9.15 -32.93
C ILE A 9 -63.48 -10.16 -33.41
N ALA A 10 -62.49 -9.66 -34.12
CA ALA A 10 -61.27 -10.41 -34.35
C ALA A 10 -60.57 -10.52 -33.02
N ALA A 11 -60.72 -11.65 -32.34
CA ALA A 11 -59.85 -12.01 -31.23
C ALA A 11 -58.46 -12.19 -31.80
N ALA A 12 -57.68 -11.13 -31.69
CA ALA A 12 -56.24 -11.24 -31.83
C ALA A 12 -55.77 -12.12 -30.68
N ILE A 13 -55.61 -13.40 -30.98
CA ILE A 13 -54.77 -14.29 -30.18
C ILE A 13 -53.37 -13.69 -30.30
N LEU A 14 -53.03 -12.82 -29.37
CA LEU A 14 -51.64 -12.54 -29.02
C LEU A 14 -51.09 -13.87 -28.53
N SER A 15 -50.60 -14.67 -29.48
CA SER A 15 -49.55 -15.62 -29.13
C SER A 15 -48.46 -14.79 -28.47
N PHE A 16 -48.46 -14.83 -27.18
CA PHE A 16 -47.21 -14.62 -26.43
C PHE A 16 -46.29 -15.73 -26.99
N ALA A 17 -45.61 -15.43 -28.09
CA ALA A 17 -44.31 -15.99 -28.31
C ALA A 17 -43.58 -15.62 -27.06
N GLY A 18 -43.52 -16.56 -26.12
CA GLY A 18 -42.56 -16.48 -25.05
C GLY A 18 -41.29 -16.07 -25.74
N CYS A 19 -40.76 -14.91 -25.40
CA CYS A 19 -39.34 -14.79 -25.45
C CYS A 19 -38.87 -16.03 -24.66
N GLU A 20 -38.57 -17.10 -25.41
CA GLU A 20 -37.51 -17.95 -24.95
C GLU A 20 -36.39 -16.95 -24.68
N TYR A 21 -36.27 -16.56 -23.44
CA TYR A 21 -35.03 -16.16 -22.89
C TYR A 21 -34.14 -17.34 -23.28
N PHE A 22 -33.43 -17.17 -24.39
CA PHE A 22 -32.26 -17.96 -24.61
C PHE A 22 -31.42 -17.65 -23.37
N GLU A 23 -31.57 -18.46 -22.34
CA GLU A 23 -30.43 -18.83 -21.51
C GLU A 23 -29.46 -19.46 -22.52
N ASN A 24 -28.80 -18.61 -23.30
CA ASN A 24 -27.49 -18.92 -23.74
C ASN A 24 -26.73 -19.05 -22.42
N SER A 25 -26.80 -20.21 -21.85
CA SER A 25 -25.73 -20.74 -21.04
C SER A 25 -24.56 -20.90 -22.01
N ASP A 26 -24.04 -19.77 -22.52
CA ASP A 26 -22.66 -19.70 -22.96
C ASP A 26 -21.90 -20.20 -21.76
N THR A 27 -21.60 -21.49 -21.79
CA THR A 27 -20.76 -22.12 -20.79
C THR A 27 -19.42 -21.45 -21.00
N LEU A 28 -19.26 -20.31 -20.30
CA LEU A 28 -18.00 -19.59 -20.23
C LEU A 28 -16.98 -20.59 -19.69
N ASN A 29 -16.12 -21.07 -20.58
CA ASN A 29 -15.06 -21.95 -20.19
C ASN A 29 -13.96 -21.06 -19.60
N ILE A 30 -13.84 -21.02 -18.27
CA ILE A 30 -12.71 -20.35 -17.66
C ILE A 30 -11.46 -21.12 -18.08
N SER A 31 -10.65 -20.48 -18.90
CA SER A 31 -9.46 -21.09 -19.45
C SER A 31 -8.28 -21.03 -18.53
N SER A 32 -8.14 -19.93 -17.77
CA SER A 32 -7.02 -19.80 -16.84
C SER A 32 -7.22 -18.62 -15.88
N PHE A 33 -6.43 -18.66 -14.79
CA PHE A 33 -6.23 -17.53 -13.90
C PHE A 33 -4.77 -17.08 -13.99
N GLU A 34 -4.54 -15.80 -14.20
CA GLU A 34 -3.20 -15.23 -14.31
C GLU A 34 -2.97 -14.11 -13.32
N VAL A 35 -1.76 -14.03 -12.79
CA VAL A 35 -1.27 -12.96 -11.92
C VAL A 35 0.08 -12.45 -12.41
N ASN A 36 0.19 -11.14 -12.50
CA ASN A 36 1.46 -10.46 -12.77
C ASN A 36 1.70 -9.43 -11.67
N LEU A 37 2.83 -9.54 -10.98
CA LEU A 37 3.25 -8.62 -9.92
C LEU A 37 4.60 -8.02 -10.29
N SER A 38 4.82 -6.78 -9.87
CA SER A 38 6.07 -6.05 -10.13
C SER A 38 6.46 -5.17 -8.95
N GLY A 39 7.76 -4.89 -8.82
CA GLY A 39 8.31 -3.99 -7.80
C GLY A 39 8.34 -4.59 -6.39
N LEU A 40 8.20 -5.92 -6.27
CA LEU A 40 8.23 -6.59 -4.97
C LEU A 40 9.66 -6.65 -4.41
N PRO A 41 9.85 -6.33 -3.11
CA PRO A 41 11.15 -6.50 -2.46
C PRO A 41 11.61 -7.95 -2.40
N THR A 42 12.91 -8.19 -2.47
CA THR A 42 13.48 -9.50 -2.16
C THR A 42 13.20 -9.88 -0.72
N LEU A 43 12.74 -11.11 -0.49
CA LEU A 43 12.47 -11.64 0.85
C LEU A 43 13.65 -12.46 1.39
N PRO A 44 13.82 -12.55 2.73
CA PRO A 44 14.65 -13.58 3.34
C PRO A 44 14.22 -14.98 2.88
N SER A 45 15.18 -15.91 2.80
CA SER A 45 14.93 -17.26 2.28
C SER A 45 13.88 -18.08 3.05
N SER A 46 13.56 -17.69 4.31
CA SER A 46 12.53 -18.32 5.14
C SER A 46 11.11 -17.83 4.84
N LEU A 47 10.96 -16.77 4.05
CA LEU A 47 9.69 -16.16 3.70
C LEU A 47 9.40 -16.29 2.21
N THR A 48 8.11 -16.18 1.83
CA THR A 48 7.65 -16.18 0.44
C THR A 48 6.40 -15.35 0.29
N TYR A 49 6.07 -14.99 -0.95
CA TYR A 49 4.80 -14.37 -1.30
C TYR A 49 3.76 -15.44 -1.56
N VAL A 50 2.56 -15.25 -1.01
CA VAL A 50 1.44 -16.18 -1.16
C VAL A 50 0.22 -15.46 -1.70
N GLY A 51 -0.40 -16.03 -2.75
CA GLY A 51 -1.61 -15.53 -3.37
C GLY A 51 -2.85 -16.19 -2.80
N TRP A 52 -3.88 -15.37 -2.55
CA TRP A 52 -5.14 -15.78 -1.92
C TRP A 52 -6.35 -15.21 -2.64
N PHE A 53 -7.38 -16.04 -2.78
CA PHE A 53 -8.75 -15.57 -3.05
C PHE A 53 -9.52 -15.39 -1.75
N ASP A 54 -10.46 -14.43 -1.74
CA ASP A 54 -11.46 -14.25 -0.69
C ASP A 54 -12.79 -13.77 -1.30
N GLY A 55 -13.91 -14.13 -0.66
CA GLY A 55 -15.25 -13.76 -1.12
C GLY A 55 -16.30 -14.14 -0.10
N ASP A 56 -17.55 -13.71 -0.30
CA ASP A 56 -18.64 -13.89 0.67
C ASP A 56 -18.94 -15.37 0.96
N ASP A 57 -18.84 -16.22 -0.06
CA ASP A 57 -19.19 -17.65 0.04
C ASP A 57 -17.96 -18.58 0.08
N ILE A 58 -16.77 -18.02 0.07
CA ILE A 58 -15.52 -18.78 0.16
C ILE A 58 -14.61 -18.14 1.21
N PRO A 59 -14.06 -18.96 2.13
CA PRO A 59 -13.01 -18.47 3.03
C PRO A 59 -11.74 -18.15 2.22
N ALA A 60 -10.82 -17.41 2.84
CA ALA A 60 -9.50 -17.18 2.26
C ALA A 60 -8.88 -18.48 1.74
N THR A 61 -8.76 -18.57 0.43
CA THR A 61 -8.35 -19.78 -0.30
C THR A 61 -6.96 -19.60 -0.88
N TYR A 62 -6.04 -20.46 -0.48
CA TYR A 62 -4.67 -20.52 -1.00
C TYR A 62 -4.67 -20.82 -2.49
N LEU A 63 -3.81 -20.12 -3.22
CA LEU A 63 -3.64 -20.31 -4.65
C LEU A 63 -2.22 -20.73 -5.03
N PHE A 64 -1.23 -19.98 -4.60
CA PHE A 64 0.18 -20.27 -4.88
C PHE A 64 1.09 -19.65 -3.82
N ASP A 65 2.32 -20.16 -3.76
CA ASP A 65 3.45 -19.49 -3.14
C ASP A 65 4.59 -19.34 -4.16
N LYS A 66 5.20 -18.17 -4.19
CA LYS A 66 6.32 -17.86 -5.09
C LYS A 66 7.24 -16.80 -4.52
N ASP A 67 8.52 -16.96 -4.78
CA ASP A 67 9.50 -15.89 -4.56
C ASP A 67 9.52 -14.96 -5.79
N ALA A 68 9.75 -13.68 -5.55
CA ALA A 68 9.96 -12.73 -6.64
C ALA A 68 11.33 -13.02 -7.32
N ASP A 69 11.38 -12.76 -8.62
CA ASP A 69 12.64 -12.82 -9.37
C ASP A 69 13.59 -11.67 -8.98
N ALA A 70 14.78 -11.62 -9.57
CA ALA A 70 15.79 -10.60 -9.28
C ALA A 70 15.34 -9.18 -9.61
N ASN A 71 14.28 -9.02 -10.41
CA ASN A 71 13.68 -7.73 -10.76
C ASN A 71 12.44 -7.39 -9.92
N GLY A 72 12.09 -8.22 -8.94
CA GLY A 72 10.92 -8.03 -8.09
C GLY A 72 9.61 -8.43 -8.77
N ASN A 73 9.63 -9.34 -9.75
CA ASN A 73 8.43 -9.77 -10.46
C ASN A 73 8.00 -11.16 -10.05
N ILE A 74 6.69 -11.39 -10.07
CA ILE A 74 6.07 -12.71 -10.01
C ILE A 74 5.10 -12.85 -11.17
N PHE A 75 5.23 -13.93 -11.92
CA PHE A 75 4.22 -14.41 -12.85
C PHE A 75 3.66 -15.75 -12.37
N TYR A 76 2.33 -15.88 -12.37
CA TYR A 76 1.62 -17.11 -12.08
C TYR A 76 0.48 -17.30 -13.08
N SER A 77 0.32 -18.52 -13.59
CA SER A 77 -0.82 -18.92 -14.41
C SER A 77 -1.26 -20.32 -14.02
N ASN A 78 -2.58 -20.53 -13.93
CA ASN A 78 -3.18 -21.81 -13.59
C ASN A 78 -4.51 -22.01 -14.33
N ASP A 79 -4.62 -23.08 -15.08
CA ASP A 79 -5.82 -23.55 -15.79
C ASP A 79 -6.65 -24.56 -14.99
N GLN A 80 -6.19 -24.95 -13.80
CA GLN A 80 -6.82 -25.95 -12.93
C GLN A 80 -7.57 -25.36 -11.75
N THR A 81 -7.68 -24.03 -11.64
CA THR A 81 -8.41 -23.41 -10.52
C THR A 81 -9.91 -23.69 -10.66
N PRO A 82 -10.56 -24.29 -9.65
CA PRO A 82 -11.97 -24.64 -9.73
C PRO A 82 -12.86 -23.41 -10.04
N LEU A 83 -13.79 -23.55 -11.00
CA LEU A 83 -14.75 -22.52 -11.41
C LEU A 83 -15.46 -21.88 -10.21
N LYS A 84 -15.95 -22.71 -9.28
CA LYS A 84 -16.64 -22.23 -8.08
C LYS A 84 -15.83 -21.21 -7.28
N ILE A 85 -14.50 -21.36 -7.22
CA ILE A 85 -13.62 -20.41 -6.54
C ILE A 85 -13.56 -19.11 -7.33
N LEU A 86 -13.38 -19.20 -8.64
CA LEU A 86 -13.25 -18.03 -9.52
C LEU A 86 -14.56 -17.22 -9.61
N ASP A 87 -15.71 -17.90 -9.66
CA ASP A 87 -17.02 -17.24 -9.69
C ASP A 87 -17.36 -16.53 -8.38
N SER A 88 -16.88 -17.05 -7.25
CA SER A 88 -17.15 -16.50 -5.91
C SER A 88 -16.08 -15.51 -5.45
N ALA A 89 -14.95 -15.43 -6.15
CA ALA A 89 -13.83 -14.56 -5.77
C ALA A 89 -14.20 -13.08 -5.92
N GLN A 90 -14.15 -12.33 -4.83
CA GLN A 90 -14.37 -10.87 -4.83
C GLN A 90 -13.08 -10.10 -4.69
N ILE A 91 -12.13 -10.66 -3.94
CA ILE A 91 -10.85 -10.04 -3.64
C ILE A 91 -9.73 -11.03 -3.95
N PHE A 92 -8.65 -10.51 -4.50
CA PHE A 92 -7.39 -11.20 -4.58
C PHE A 92 -6.33 -10.40 -3.84
N TYR A 93 -5.51 -11.06 -3.05
CA TYR A 93 -4.44 -10.40 -2.31
C TYR A 93 -3.20 -11.28 -2.15
N ILE A 94 -2.09 -10.61 -1.90
CA ILE A 94 -0.78 -11.20 -1.68
C ILE A 94 -0.33 -10.92 -0.25
N THR A 95 0.10 -11.97 0.45
CA THR A 95 0.71 -11.87 1.78
C THR A 95 2.17 -12.31 1.76
N ILE A 96 2.89 -11.97 2.83
CA ILE A 96 4.21 -12.57 3.11
C ILE A 96 4.03 -13.62 4.20
N GLU A 97 4.41 -14.87 3.89
CA GLU A 97 4.25 -15.99 4.81
C GLU A 97 5.58 -16.72 5.06
N SER A 98 5.64 -17.47 6.16
CA SER A 98 6.74 -18.37 6.45
C SER A 98 6.63 -19.61 5.55
N LYS A 99 7.72 -19.97 4.87
CA LYS A 99 7.78 -21.21 4.08
C LYS A 99 7.52 -22.46 4.94
N ALA A 100 7.83 -22.40 6.24
CA ALA A 100 7.62 -23.52 7.14
C ALA A 100 6.11 -23.78 7.45
N ASP A 101 5.26 -22.76 7.26
CA ASP A 101 3.83 -22.86 7.55
C ASP A 101 3.02 -23.37 6.35
N ILE A 102 3.59 -23.29 5.14
CA ILE A 102 2.92 -23.72 3.90
C ILE A 102 2.64 -25.21 3.93
N GLY A 103 1.40 -25.58 3.57
CA GLY A 103 0.95 -26.97 3.59
C GLY A 103 0.53 -27.49 4.97
N SER A 104 0.63 -26.68 6.03
CA SER A 104 0.08 -27.07 7.33
C SER A 104 -1.45 -27.12 7.28
N PRO A 105 -2.12 -27.99 8.05
CA PRO A 105 -3.59 -28.11 8.02
C PRO A 105 -4.34 -26.84 8.40
N ASN A 106 -3.68 -25.95 9.14
CA ASN A 106 -4.23 -24.68 9.60
C ASN A 106 -3.63 -23.47 8.90
N PHE A 107 -2.98 -23.69 7.75
CA PHE A 107 -2.41 -22.57 6.99
C PHE A 107 -3.48 -21.56 6.60
N ARG A 108 -3.30 -20.33 7.01
CA ARG A 108 -4.19 -19.19 6.77
C ARG A 108 -3.36 -17.96 6.45
N PRO A 109 -3.92 -16.99 5.73
CA PRO A 109 -3.22 -15.74 5.47
C PRO A 109 -2.95 -14.99 6.77
N SER A 110 -1.75 -14.47 6.88
CA SER A 110 -1.41 -13.52 7.94
C SER A 110 -1.97 -12.13 7.63
N SER A 111 -1.90 -11.23 8.60
CA SER A 111 -2.25 -9.81 8.38
C SER A 111 -1.22 -9.04 7.54
N ARG A 112 -0.15 -9.70 7.05
CA ARG A 112 0.92 -9.07 6.27
C ARG A 112 0.56 -8.96 4.79
N ILE A 113 -0.57 -8.30 4.49
CA ILE A 113 -1.03 -8.07 3.13
C ILE A 113 -0.11 -7.03 2.47
N ILE A 114 0.48 -7.41 1.34
CA ILE A 114 1.40 -6.60 0.55
C ILE A 114 0.67 -5.90 -0.61
N LEU A 115 -0.17 -6.64 -1.32
CA LEU A 115 -0.97 -6.14 -2.42
C LEU A 115 -2.38 -6.69 -2.30
N GLN A 116 -3.36 -5.89 -2.66
CA GLN A 116 -4.77 -6.31 -2.68
C GLN A 116 -5.51 -5.60 -3.81
N GLY A 117 -6.50 -6.29 -4.38
CA GLY A 117 -7.43 -5.73 -5.35
C GLY A 117 -8.76 -6.46 -5.33
N ARG A 118 -9.82 -5.73 -5.70
CA ARG A 118 -11.17 -6.28 -5.88
C ARG A 118 -11.40 -6.61 -7.34
N PHE A 119 -11.99 -7.77 -7.60
CA PHE A 119 -12.39 -8.16 -8.97
C PHE A 119 -13.52 -7.27 -9.48
N THR A 120 -13.33 -6.81 -10.71
CA THR A 120 -14.35 -6.13 -11.49
C THR A 120 -14.28 -6.67 -12.92
N LYS A 121 -15.34 -7.31 -13.40
CA LYS A 121 -15.38 -7.94 -14.72
C LYS A 121 -14.22 -8.92 -14.98
N GLY A 122 -13.90 -9.75 -13.99
CA GLY A 122 -12.85 -10.76 -14.09
C GLY A 122 -11.42 -10.25 -13.95
N ALA A 123 -11.20 -8.97 -13.65
CA ALA A 123 -9.87 -8.42 -13.43
C ALA A 123 -9.78 -7.66 -12.11
N ALA A 124 -8.63 -7.72 -11.45
CA ALA A 124 -8.32 -6.96 -10.24
C ALA A 124 -6.96 -6.29 -10.40
N ASN A 125 -6.90 -4.97 -10.25
CA ASN A 125 -5.64 -4.26 -10.07
C ASN A 125 -5.21 -4.34 -8.61
N LEU A 126 -3.95 -4.68 -8.39
CA LEU A 126 -3.39 -4.94 -7.08
C LEU A 126 -2.46 -3.79 -6.67
N TRP A 127 -2.71 -3.21 -5.51
CA TRP A 127 -1.99 -2.07 -4.98
C TRP A 127 -1.59 -2.28 -3.52
N ILE A 128 -0.67 -1.44 -3.03
CA ILE A 128 -0.20 -1.44 -1.63
C ILE A 128 -1.19 -0.81 -0.65
N SER A 129 -2.21 -0.12 -1.15
CA SER A 129 -3.29 0.53 -0.40
C SER A 129 -4.50 0.73 -1.30
N GLU A 130 -5.67 1.02 -0.72
CA GLU A 130 -6.89 1.32 -1.48
C GLU A 130 -6.81 2.62 -2.30
N ASN A 131 -5.88 3.52 -1.93
CA ASN A 131 -5.73 4.85 -2.51
C ASN A 131 -4.30 5.07 -3.04
N ALA A 132 -3.70 4.08 -3.68
CA ALA A 132 -2.33 4.16 -4.16
C ALA A 132 -2.10 5.25 -5.24
N ASP A 133 -3.14 5.64 -5.96
CA ASP A 133 -3.13 6.75 -6.91
C ASP A 133 -2.87 8.12 -6.26
N LYS A 134 -3.14 8.24 -4.97
CA LYS A 134 -2.98 9.49 -4.23
C LYS A 134 -1.53 9.85 -3.88
N TYR A 135 -0.58 8.92 -3.97
CA TYR A 135 0.81 9.24 -3.58
C TYR A 135 1.42 10.39 -4.36
N SER A 136 1.15 10.50 -5.66
CA SER A 136 1.71 11.57 -6.50
C SER A 136 1.14 12.96 -6.21
N ILE A 137 0.00 13.03 -5.51
CA ILE A 137 -0.69 14.29 -5.18
C ILE A 137 -0.83 14.52 -3.68
N ALA A 138 -0.38 13.56 -2.86
CA ALA A 138 -0.43 13.67 -1.41
C ALA A 138 0.48 14.80 -0.93
N ARG A 139 -0.02 15.53 0.07
CA ARG A 139 0.80 16.52 0.75
C ARG A 139 1.84 15.83 1.61
N ALA A 140 3.10 16.19 1.42
CA ALA A 140 4.20 15.73 2.24
C ALA A 140 5.12 16.90 2.58
N LYS A 141 5.13 17.29 3.85
CA LYS A 141 5.89 18.43 4.37
C LYS A 141 6.68 18.05 5.62
N TYR A 142 7.72 18.78 5.86
CA TYR A 142 8.52 18.72 7.09
C TYR A 142 8.91 20.10 7.57
N SER A 143 9.27 20.20 8.83
CA SER A 143 9.88 21.38 9.44
C SER A 143 11.08 20.95 10.26
N LEU A 144 12.06 21.84 10.38
CA LEU A 144 13.14 21.71 11.35
C LEU A 144 12.76 22.43 12.64
N ASP A 145 12.81 21.73 13.73
CA ASP A 145 12.68 22.25 15.09
C ASP A 145 13.14 21.19 16.07
N THR A 146 13.48 21.59 17.30
CA THR A 146 14.00 20.68 18.31
C THR A 146 13.18 20.83 19.61
N PRO A 147 11.90 20.41 19.59
CA PRO A 147 10.98 20.63 20.71
C PRO A 147 11.38 19.90 21.99
N THR A 148 12.18 18.82 21.87
CA THR A 148 12.60 18.02 23.03
C THR A 148 13.86 18.56 23.71
N ASP A 149 14.53 19.58 23.13
CA ASP A 149 15.68 20.27 23.70
C ASP A 149 15.22 21.30 24.74
N ASN A 150 15.75 21.23 25.95
CA ASN A 150 15.42 22.16 27.02
C ASN A 150 16.65 22.45 27.91
N PRO A 151 17.19 23.68 27.90
CA PRO A 151 16.73 24.83 27.11
C PRO A 151 17.04 24.67 25.62
N ALA A 152 16.16 25.19 24.77
CA ALA A 152 16.33 25.14 23.33
C ALA A 152 17.63 25.83 22.89
N ALA A 153 18.51 25.11 22.26
CA ALA A 153 19.79 25.59 21.78
C ALA A 153 20.19 25.03 20.41
N ASN A 154 19.49 24.01 19.92
CA ASN A 154 19.86 23.23 18.74
C ASN A 154 18.72 23.17 17.72
N ASP A 155 18.12 24.30 17.38
CA ASP A 155 16.89 24.45 16.58
C ASP A 155 16.88 23.71 15.21
N PHE A 156 18.06 23.29 14.73
CA PHE A 156 18.18 22.55 13.46
C PHE A 156 18.55 21.09 13.63
N SER A 157 18.45 20.57 14.86
CA SER A 157 18.81 19.18 15.17
C SER A 157 17.60 18.25 15.26
N GLY A 158 16.43 18.69 14.84
CA GLY A 158 15.21 17.88 14.76
C GLY A 158 14.54 17.99 13.42
N LEU A 159 13.95 16.90 12.97
CA LEU A 159 13.12 16.81 11.78
C LEU A 159 11.76 16.24 12.15
N TRP A 160 10.71 17.00 11.85
CA TRP A 160 9.34 16.63 12.15
C TRP A 160 8.47 16.76 10.91
N PHE A 161 7.64 15.73 10.64
CA PHE A 161 6.68 15.77 9.55
C PHE A 161 5.44 16.56 9.97
N VAL A 162 5.63 17.84 10.13
CA VAL A 162 4.65 18.81 10.64
C VAL A 162 4.60 20.03 9.73
N ASP A 163 3.42 20.63 9.64
CA ASP A 163 3.16 21.90 8.94
C ASP A 163 2.77 23.00 9.94
N SER A 164 2.90 24.24 9.51
CA SER A 164 2.35 25.42 10.20
C SER A 164 2.91 25.71 11.60
N LEU A 165 4.14 25.25 11.88
CA LEU A 165 4.81 25.58 13.15
C LEU A 165 5.04 27.09 13.33
N ASP A 166 5.34 27.80 12.24
CA ASP A 166 5.52 29.24 12.20
C ASP A 166 4.23 30.01 12.50
N ALA A 167 3.07 29.42 12.23
CA ALA A 167 1.75 29.95 12.58
C ALA A 167 1.33 29.66 14.05
N GLY A 168 2.17 28.92 14.81
CA GLY A 168 1.95 28.60 16.22
C GLY A 168 0.93 27.49 16.49
N THR A 169 0.37 26.87 15.45
CA THR A 169 -0.56 25.74 15.57
C THR A 169 -0.05 24.58 14.71
N PRO A 170 0.66 23.62 15.31
CA PRO A 170 1.16 22.47 14.58
C PRO A 170 0.03 21.67 13.92
N ALA A 171 0.21 21.31 12.65
CA ALA A 171 -0.68 20.44 11.88
C ALA A 171 0.11 19.28 11.28
N ALA A 172 -0.57 18.18 10.97
CA ALA A 172 0.08 17.07 10.27
C ALA A 172 0.69 17.52 8.95
N GLY A 173 1.97 17.26 8.76
CA GLY A 173 2.68 17.57 7.51
C GLY A 173 2.40 16.55 6.40
N LEU A 174 1.93 15.37 6.75
CA LEU A 174 1.74 14.25 5.84
C LEU A 174 0.25 13.93 5.68
N ASP A 175 -0.17 13.75 4.42
CA ASP A 175 -1.49 13.25 4.04
C ASP A 175 -1.31 12.01 3.16
N LEU A 176 -0.72 10.97 3.76
CA LEU A 176 -0.37 9.73 3.06
C LEU A 176 -1.50 8.70 3.18
N PRO A 177 -1.72 7.87 2.15
CA PRO A 177 -2.69 6.78 2.19
C PRO A 177 -2.46 5.78 3.33
N VAL A 178 -3.54 5.18 3.82
CA VAL A 178 -3.44 4.06 4.76
C VAL A 178 -2.94 2.83 4.03
N LEU A 179 -1.86 2.23 4.52
CA LEU A 179 -1.22 1.05 3.95
C LEU A 179 -1.94 -0.24 4.36
N TYR A 180 -1.87 -1.26 3.50
CA TYR A 180 -2.19 -2.62 3.94
C TYR A 180 -1.17 -3.13 4.97
N GLY A 181 -1.59 -4.12 5.75
CA GLY A 181 -0.90 -4.55 6.97
C GLY A 181 0.54 -5.05 6.83
N GLY A 182 0.98 -5.38 5.63
CA GLY A 182 2.37 -5.78 5.36
C GLY A 182 3.35 -4.62 5.26
N TRP A 183 2.86 -3.39 5.17
CA TRP A 183 3.66 -2.18 4.98
C TRP A 183 3.63 -1.24 6.16
N ILE A 184 4.66 -0.40 6.26
CA ILE A 184 4.77 0.72 7.21
C ILE A 184 5.60 1.83 6.57
N TYR A 185 5.32 3.06 6.91
CA TYR A 185 6.17 4.21 6.54
C TYR A 185 7.35 4.32 7.49
N GLU A 186 8.47 4.86 6.99
CA GLU A 186 9.61 5.25 7.80
C GLU A 186 10.17 6.57 7.30
N GLY A 187 10.45 7.47 8.24
CA GLY A 187 11.14 8.72 7.96
C GLY A 187 12.64 8.57 8.12
N TRP A 188 13.40 9.33 7.33
CA TRP A 188 14.86 9.26 7.33
C TRP A 188 15.48 10.62 7.09
N ILE A 189 16.70 10.77 7.62
CA ILE A 189 17.67 11.75 7.13
C ILE A 189 18.85 11.03 6.49
N GLN A 190 19.46 11.66 5.49
CA GLN A 190 20.71 11.21 4.89
C GLN A 190 21.76 12.29 5.02
N VAL A 191 22.87 11.97 5.68
CA VAL A 191 24.01 12.86 5.87
C VAL A 191 25.26 12.14 5.41
N ASN A 192 26.01 12.75 4.49
CA ASN A 192 27.26 12.18 3.96
C ASN A 192 27.09 10.73 3.42
N GLY A 193 25.95 10.43 2.81
CA GLY A 193 25.65 9.11 2.26
C GLY A 193 25.14 8.08 3.29
N ASN A 194 25.17 8.38 4.60
CA ASN A 194 24.65 7.52 5.64
C ASN A 194 23.21 7.88 6.00
N TYR A 195 22.39 6.88 6.29
CA TYR A 195 20.98 7.04 6.67
C TYR A 195 20.80 6.95 8.18
N LEU A 196 19.87 7.72 8.72
CA LEU A 196 19.44 7.68 10.09
C LEU A 196 17.92 7.78 10.13
N SER A 197 17.27 6.80 10.76
CA SER A 197 15.82 6.74 10.87
C SER A 197 15.30 7.83 11.82
N THR A 198 14.17 8.45 11.47
CA THR A 198 13.40 9.32 12.38
C THR A 198 12.29 8.54 13.08
N GLY A 199 12.05 7.27 12.71
CA GLY A 199 11.00 6.42 13.27
C GLY A 199 10.06 5.87 12.22
N ARG A 200 9.35 4.79 12.61
CA ARG A 200 8.34 4.11 11.80
C ARG A 200 6.95 4.51 12.23
N PHE A 201 6.05 4.75 11.28
CA PHE A 201 4.69 5.14 11.55
C PHE A 201 3.70 4.50 10.56
N SER A 202 2.52 4.15 11.03
CA SER A 202 1.39 3.72 10.21
C SER A 202 0.31 4.78 10.08
N ASN A 203 0.31 5.76 11.00
CA ASN A 203 -0.60 6.90 10.97
C ASN A 203 0.21 8.19 10.83
N PRO A 204 0.17 8.84 9.66
CA PRO A 204 0.92 10.09 9.43
C PRO A 204 0.45 11.27 10.30
N ALA A 205 -0.74 11.19 10.89
CA ALA A 205 -1.32 12.22 11.74
C ALA A 205 -1.13 11.97 13.25
N ALA A 206 -0.29 10.99 13.63
CA ALA A 206 0.02 10.68 15.01
C ALA A 206 1.52 10.52 15.19
N ALA A 207 2.03 10.70 16.42
CA ALA A 207 3.43 10.44 16.75
C ALA A 207 3.80 8.98 16.41
N ASP A 208 5.03 8.78 15.97
CA ASP A 208 5.61 7.45 15.84
C ASP A 208 5.98 6.85 17.21
N LEU A 209 6.52 5.65 17.21
CA LEU A 209 6.88 4.94 18.45
C LEU A 209 8.36 5.09 18.80
N PHE A 210 9.13 5.87 18.03
CA PHE A 210 10.56 6.02 18.24
C PHE A 210 10.88 7.40 18.82
N SER A 211 11.70 7.43 19.85
CA SER A 211 12.20 8.66 20.48
C SER A 211 13.60 8.43 21.05
N GLY A 212 14.38 7.55 20.39
CA GLY A 212 15.66 7.09 20.92
C GLY A 212 16.77 8.15 20.92
N PHE A 213 16.61 9.19 20.13
CA PHE A 213 17.59 10.26 19.99
C PHE A 213 17.11 11.58 20.59
N SER A 214 15.85 11.69 20.93
CA SER A 214 15.22 12.88 21.47
C SER A 214 15.70 13.26 22.86
N GLY A 215 15.44 14.51 23.27
CA GLY A 215 15.65 15.02 24.60
C GLY A 215 14.56 14.61 25.58
N ALA A 216 14.53 15.27 26.74
CA ALA A 216 13.64 14.90 27.84
C ALA A 216 12.24 15.54 27.74
N SER A 217 12.08 16.59 26.94
CA SER A 217 10.78 17.26 26.74
C SER A 217 9.93 16.51 25.73
N ALA A 218 8.62 16.80 25.71
CA ALA A 218 7.70 16.19 24.73
C ALA A 218 7.96 16.74 23.32
N GLY A 219 7.99 15.85 22.34
CA GLY A 219 7.98 16.19 20.92
C GLY A 219 6.60 16.59 20.40
N TYR A 220 6.49 16.83 19.10
CA TYR A 220 5.21 17.08 18.46
C TYR A 220 4.38 15.79 18.39
N PRO A 221 3.04 15.87 18.33
CA PRO A 221 2.16 14.72 18.23
C PRO A 221 2.09 14.15 16.79
N PHE A 222 3.19 14.22 16.05
CA PHE A 222 3.36 13.79 14.66
C PHE A 222 4.67 13.02 14.51
N PRO A 223 4.87 12.26 13.43
CA PRO A 223 6.12 11.54 13.23
C PRO A 223 7.31 12.50 13.13
N GLY A 224 8.44 12.13 13.71
CA GLY A 224 9.67 12.89 13.67
C GLY A 224 10.58 12.62 14.85
N GLU A 225 11.82 13.14 14.82
CA GLU A 225 12.84 12.87 15.84
C GLU A 225 13.76 14.07 15.98
N ASP A 226 14.22 14.30 17.22
CA ASP A 226 15.32 15.19 17.53
C ASP A 226 16.62 14.39 17.69
N PHE A 227 17.69 14.85 17.06
CA PHE A 227 18.98 14.15 17.06
C PHE A 227 19.94 14.77 18.07
N LEU A 228 19.63 14.55 19.36
CA LEU A 228 20.32 15.17 20.51
C LEU A 228 21.17 14.18 21.30
N ASN A 229 20.69 12.94 21.47
CA ASN A 229 21.27 11.94 22.34
C ASN A 229 21.51 10.61 21.61
N ASN A 230 22.34 9.76 22.20
CA ASN A 230 22.54 8.38 21.75
C ASN A 230 22.96 8.25 20.27
N ALA A 231 23.83 9.14 19.79
CA ALA A 231 24.32 9.10 18.41
C ALA A 231 24.84 7.71 18.05
N PRO A 232 24.32 7.06 16.98
CA PRO A 232 24.88 5.80 16.53
C PRO A 232 26.24 6.00 15.87
N SER A 233 26.97 4.90 15.67
CA SER A 233 28.29 4.95 15.02
C SER A 233 28.24 5.67 13.67
N GLY A 234 29.14 6.58 13.44
CA GLY A 234 29.21 7.40 12.22
C GLY A 234 28.47 8.72 12.30
N PHE A 235 27.79 9.02 13.41
CA PHE A 235 27.11 10.29 13.63
C PHE A 235 27.61 10.98 14.90
N THR A 236 27.47 12.30 14.95
CA THR A 236 27.73 13.12 16.12
C THR A 236 26.51 13.97 16.42
N PHE A 237 26.00 13.93 17.63
CA PHE A 237 24.86 14.74 18.07
C PHE A 237 25.32 15.85 19.05
N PRO A 238 24.60 16.99 19.10
CA PRO A 238 23.48 17.39 18.25
C PRO A 238 23.87 17.50 16.77
N LEU A 239 22.96 17.09 15.88
CA LEU A 239 23.20 17.00 14.45
C LEU A 239 22.50 18.15 13.70
N ASP A 240 23.26 19.08 13.13
CA ASP A 240 22.68 20.10 12.25
C ASP A 240 22.23 19.47 10.92
N LEU A 241 20.93 19.53 10.64
CA LEU A 241 20.31 18.90 9.46
C LEU A 241 20.33 19.77 8.21
N ARG A 242 20.80 21.02 8.30
CA ARG A 242 20.88 21.89 7.12
C ARG A 242 21.88 21.33 6.10
N GLY A 243 21.46 21.22 4.85
CA GLY A 243 22.24 20.58 3.79
C GLY A 243 22.14 19.04 3.74
N ALA A 244 21.45 18.42 4.68
CA ALA A 244 21.13 17.00 4.62
C ALA A 244 19.98 16.72 3.65
N LYS A 245 19.61 15.46 3.46
CA LYS A 245 18.43 15.04 2.71
C LYS A 245 17.42 14.39 3.65
N VAL A 246 16.15 14.74 3.48
CA VAL A 246 15.02 14.09 4.14
C VAL A 246 14.34 13.13 3.17
N LEU A 247 13.88 11.97 3.67
CA LEU A 247 13.18 10.96 2.89
C LEU A 247 12.03 10.35 3.68
N ILE A 248 11.05 9.84 2.95
CA ILE A 248 10.04 8.90 3.46
C ILE A 248 10.08 7.67 2.59
N SER A 249 10.16 6.50 3.21
CA SER A 249 10.15 5.22 2.53
C SER A 249 8.94 4.38 2.91
N LEU A 250 8.68 3.39 2.05
CA LEU A 250 7.80 2.27 2.30
C LEU A 250 8.66 1.09 2.76
N GLU A 251 8.39 0.59 3.96
CA GLU A 251 9.10 -0.51 4.58
C GLU A 251 8.18 -1.70 4.80
N ARG A 252 8.75 -2.91 4.82
CA ARG A 252 8.00 -4.09 5.26
C ARG A 252 7.77 -4.01 6.77
N ARG A 253 6.54 -4.26 7.22
CA ARG A 253 6.21 -4.23 8.65
C ARG A 253 6.90 -5.35 9.43
N SER A 254 7.18 -6.49 8.80
CA SER A 254 7.85 -7.64 9.39
C SER A 254 8.98 -8.13 8.49
N GLY A 255 9.98 -8.75 9.06
CA GLY A 255 11.20 -9.18 8.41
C GLY A 255 12.38 -8.44 9.02
N ASP A 256 13.41 -8.16 8.27
CA ASP A 256 14.56 -7.39 8.75
C ASP A 256 14.12 -5.96 9.10
N LEU A 257 13.97 -5.71 10.40
CA LEU A 257 13.57 -4.42 10.93
C LEU A 257 14.79 -3.50 11.18
N THR A 258 15.98 -4.00 10.93
CA THR A 258 17.23 -3.30 11.17
C THR A 258 17.80 -2.65 9.91
N GLY A 259 16.93 -2.34 8.95
CA GLY A 259 17.33 -1.65 7.73
C GLY A 259 18.19 -0.42 8.06
N THR A 260 19.42 -0.43 7.56
CA THR A 260 20.34 0.72 7.69
C THR A 260 20.15 1.72 6.57
N ALA A 261 19.16 1.47 5.70
CA ALA A 261 18.83 2.30 4.53
C ALA A 261 17.37 2.08 4.14
N PRO A 262 16.72 3.10 3.53
CA PRO A 262 15.34 3.00 3.05
C PRO A 262 15.20 1.93 1.95
N ASN A 263 14.09 1.17 2.00
CA ASN A 263 13.80 0.12 1.02
C ASN A 263 13.21 0.70 -0.29
N ILE A 264 12.03 1.32 -0.21
CA ILE A 264 11.37 1.95 -1.36
C ILE A 264 11.15 3.43 -1.01
N ILE A 265 11.96 4.33 -1.58
CA ILE A 265 11.84 5.76 -1.32
C ILE A 265 10.61 6.31 -2.03
N LEU A 266 9.66 6.86 -1.26
CA LEU A 266 8.45 7.48 -1.77
C LEU A 266 8.62 8.98 -2.02
N TYR A 267 9.19 9.67 -1.04
CA TYR A 267 9.37 11.12 -1.07
C TYR A 267 10.79 11.48 -0.67
N SER A 268 11.30 12.55 -1.22
CA SER A 268 12.57 13.13 -0.78
C SER A 268 12.64 14.61 -1.04
N ALA A 269 13.51 15.29 -0.28
CA ALA A 269 13.91 16.66 -0.52
C ALA A 269 15.32 16.91 0.03
N ASP A 270 16.07 17.83 -0.59
CA ASP A 270 17.27 18.37 0.02
C ASP A 270 16.88 19.47 1.02
N ILE A 271 17.38 19.39 2.23
CA ILE A 271 17.18 20.40 3.26
C ILE A 271 18.04 21.62 2.89
N PRO A 272 17.46 22.80 2.68
CA PRO A 272 18.27 23.96 2.31
C PRO A 272 19.36 24.27 3.32
N ALA A 273 20.58 24.62 2.85
CA ALA A 273 21.67 25.02 3.73
C ALA A 273 21.32 26.31 4.53
N ASN A 274 20.39 27.10 4.06
CA ASN A 274 19.83 28.28 4.73
C ASN A 274 18.40 28.02 5.26
N ALA A 275 18.08 26.78 5.59
CA ALA A 275 16.77 26.45 6.15
C ALA A 275 16.48 27.29 7.40
N VAL A 276 15.22 27.64 7.57
CA VAL A 276 14.73 28.46 8.68
C VAL A 276 13.98 27.54 9.66
N ASN A 277 14.28 27.69 10.93
CA ASN A 277 13.58 26.97 12.01
C ASN A 277 12.06 27.22 11.93
N LYS A 278 11.27 26.15 12.16
CA LYS A 278 9.79 26.13 12.17
C LYS A 278 9.12 26.42 10.84
N LYS A 279 9.87 26.71 9.79
CA LYS A 279 9.32 26.86 8.45
C LYS A 279 9.02 25.52 7.83
N SER A 280 7.84 25.38 7.20
CA SER A 280 7.46 24.19 6.45
C SER A 280 8.14 24.14 5.07
N TYR A 281 8.61 22.95 4.70
CA TYR A 281 9.21 22.62 3.42
C TYR A 281 8.52 21.42 2.80
N ASP A 282 8.41 21.39 1.47
CA ASP A 282 7.78 20.29 0.75
C ASP A 282 8.76 19.15 0.49
N LEU A 283 8.23 17.91 0.55
CA LEU A 283 8.89 16.73 -0.02
C LEU A 283 8.26 16.43 -1.39
N ASN A 284 9.11 15.96 -2.31
CA ASN A 284 8.69 15.60 -3.64
C ASN A 284 8.50 14.10 -3.77
N PHE A 285 7.40 13.67 -4.40
CA PHE A 285 7.20 12.27 -4.74
C PHE A 285 8.25 11.83 -5.76
N THR A 286 8.98 10.79 -5.48
CA THR A 286 10.15 10.34 -6.26
C THR A 286 9.99 8.95 -6.84
N ASN A 287 9.04 8.17 -6.36
CA ASN A 287 8.89 6.78 -6.79
C ASN A 287 7.66 6.59 -7.68
N ASN A 288 7.93 6.19 -8.93
CA ASN A 288 6.92 5.83 -9.91
C ASN A 288 6.75 4.30 -10.03
N THR A 289 7.51 3.51 -9.29
CA THR A 289 7.56 2.03 -9.38
C THR A 289 7.18 1.36 -8.07
N LEU A 290 6.05 1.80 -7.49
CA LEU A 290 5.48 1.13 -6.31
C LEU A 290 5.16 -0.33 -6.62
N PRO A 291 5.26 -1.23 -5.65
CA PRO A 291 4.75 -2.59 -5.80
C PRO A 291 3.30 -2.55 -6.27
N HIS A 292 3.02 -3.24 -7.35
CA HIS A 292 1.71 -3.31 -7.97
C HIS A 292 1.56 -4.60 -8.77
N GLY A 293 0.37 -4.85 -9.24
CA GLY A 293 0.11 -5.97 -10.13
C GLY A 293 -1.31 -6.01 -10.64
N TYR A 294 -1.62 -7.09 -11.31
CA TYR A 294 -2.97 -7.42 -11.71
C TYR A 294 -3.21 -8.92 -11.63
N ALA A 295 -4.47 -9.27 -11.41
CA ALA A 295 -4.97 -10.63 -11.47
C ALA A 295 -6.13 -10.69 -12.47
N VAL A 296 -6.17 -11.70 -13.34
CA VAL A 296 -7.18 -11.84 -14.39
C VAL A 296 -7.71 -13.26 -14.46
N ILE A 297 -9.03 -13.38 -14.47
CA ILE A 297 -9.76 -14.60 -14.81
C ILE A 297 -9.99 -14.57 -16.33
N LYS A 298 -9.34 -15.45 -17.07
CA LYS A 298 -9.53 -15.60 -18.51
C LYS A 298 -10.68 -16.55 -18.81
N VAL A 299 -11.51 -16.16 -19.71
CA VAL A 299 -12.69 -16.91 -20.15
C VAL A 299 -12.60 -17.11 -21.63
N ASP A 300 -12.61 -18.37 -22.09
CA ASP A 300 -12.73 -18.69 -23.50
C ASP A 300 -14.21 -18.83 -23.85
N LEU A 301 -14.64 -18.13 -24.90
CA LEU A 301 -15.92 -18.39 -25.51
C LEU A 301 -15.80 -19.74 -26.24
N LEU A 302 -16.66 -20.69 -25.92
CA LEU A 302 -16.81 -21.88 -26.74
C LEU A 302 -17.38 -21.44 -28.09
N GLU A 303 -16.60 -21.62 -29.16
CA GLU A 303 -17.08 -21.45 -30.52
C GLU A 303 -18.12 -22.52 -30.87
#